data_a0b86104231d57f8f517a8cca8f33e49
#
_entry.id   a0b86104231d57f8f517a8cca8f33e49
#
_cell.length_a   1.000
_cell.length_b   1.000
_cell.length_c   1.000
_cell.angle_alpha   90.00
_cell.angle_beta   90.00
_cell.angle_gamma   90.00
#
_symmetry.space_group_name_H-M   'P 1'
#
loop_
_entity.id
_entity.type
_entity.pdbx_description
1 polymer ?
#
loop_
_entity_poly.entity_id
_entity_poly.type
_entity_poly.pdbx_seq_one_letter_code
_entity_poly.pdbx_strand_id
1 'polypeptide(L)'
;MSLQGAKTILAITGGIAAFKALGVLRLLRRQGADVYVVMTEHATHFLAPASCEIVSGHPVSVDLFAPLKTWEMEHIALAHETELVLVVPATANLIAKLALGIADDLLSTLFVVLATRVPIFLAPAMNTHMYTNVIVQQHLTTLRQRHIEVIAPQYGRLASTLEGQGVGRLAEPEEIVAHVLAHFNMAKTLPSNDDRGR
;
A
#
# COMPACT_ATOMS: atom_id res chain seq x y z
N MET A 1 -3.34 16.97 12.74
CA MET A 1 -2.47 15.95 12.11
C MET A 1 -2.83 15.92 10.64
N SER A 2 -1.91 16.14 9.73
CA SER A 2 -2.20 16.19 8.29
C SER A 2 -1.03 15.62 7.50
N LEU A 3 -1.33 15.16 6.28
CA LEU A 3 -0.32 14.71 5.30
C LEU A 3 0.01 15.83 4.30
N GLN A 4 -0.07 17.09 4.73
CA GLN A 4 0.04 18.25 3.84
C GLN A 4 1.32 18.21 3.01
N GLY A 5 1.17 18.10 1.69
CA GLY A 5 2.26 18.02 0.73
C GLY A 5 3.05 16.71 0.73
N ALA A 6 2.74 15.75 1.62
CA ALA A 6 3.48 14.49 1.68
C ALA A 6 3.25 13.66 0.41
N LYS A 7 4.33 13.34 -0.29
CA LYS A 7 4.29 12.46 -1.46
C LYS A 7 4.05 11.02 -1.02
N THR A 8 2.89 10.52 -1.36
CA THR A 8 2.36 9.23 -0.90
C THR A 8 2.13 8.30 -2.08
N ILE A 9 2.69 7.10 -2.03
CA ILE A 9 2.29 6.03 -2.93
C ILE A 9 1.09 5.29 -2.34
N LEU A 10 -0.03 5.30 -3.04
CA LEU A 10 -1.13 4.37 -2.81
C LEU A 10 -1.00 3.19 -3.76
N ALA A 11 -0.61 2.05 -3.23
CA ALA A 11 -0.47 0.81 -3.98
C ALA A 11 -1.75 -0.02 -3.90
N ILE A 12 -2.26 -0.47 -5.06
CA ILE A 12 -3.50 -1.23 -5.14
C ILE A 12 -3.22 -2.60 -5.76
N THR A 13 -3.65 -3.66 -5.06
CA THR A 13 -3.45 -5.03 -5.55
C THR A 13 -4.76 -5.71 -5.94
N GLY A 14 -4.64 -6.79 -6.75
CA GLY A 14 -5.77 -7.48 -7.35
C GLY A 14 -6.59 -8.31 -6.37
N GLY A 15 -7.66 -7.73 -5.88
CA GLY A 15 -8.64 -8.39 -5.03
C GLY A 15 -9.95 -7.59 -5.03
N ILE A 16 -11.06 -8.25 -4.72
CA ILE A 16 -12.38 -7.62 -4.75
C ILE A 16 -12.45 -6.33 -3.91
N ALA A 17 -11.69 -6.25 -2.81
CA ALA A 17 -11.66 -5.08 -1.94
C ALA A 17 -10.96 -3.85 -2.56
N ALA A 18 -10.37 -3.97 -3.77
CA ALA A 18 -9.71 -2.87 -4.47
C ALA A 18 -10.64 -1.65 -4.70
N PHE A 19 -11.97 -1.87 -4.84
CA PHE A 19 -12.92 -0.77 -4.98
C PHE A 19 -12.89 0.21 -3.80
N LYS A 20 -12.55 -0.25 -2.59
CA LYS A 20 -12.43 0.60 -1.40
C LYS A 20 -11.21 1.52 -1.44
N ALA A 21 -10.19 1.18 -2.23
CA ALA A 21 -8.99 2.01 -2.37
C ALA A 21 -9.31 3.41 -2.90
N LEU A 22 -10.37 3.56 -3.70
CA LEU A 22 -10.81 4.87 -4.17
C LEU A 22 -11.31 5.76 -3.02
N GLY A 23 -11.96 5.17 -2.01
CA GLY A 23 -12.33 5.87 -0.77
C GLY A 23 -11.10 6.33 0.02
N VAL A 24 -10.11 5.43 0.16
CA VAL A 24 -8.83 5.75 0.82
C VAL A 24 -8.10 6.88 0.08
N LEU A 25 -8.02 6.81 -1.26
CA LEU A 25 -7.42 7.85 -2.10
C LEU A 25 -8.04 9.23 -1.83
N ARG A 26 -9.38 9.30 -1.82
CA ARG A 26 -10.10 10.54 -1.53
C ARG A 26 -9.80 11.09 -0.13
N LEU A 27 -9.72 10.22 0.86
CA LEU A 27 -9.41 10.61 2.24
C LEU A 27 -7.98 11.11 2.37
N LEU A 28 -6.98 10.44 1.78
CA LEU A 28 -5.59 10.89 1.75
C LEU A 28 -5.45 12.28 1.11
N ARG A 29 -6.11 12.49 -0.03
CA ARG A 29 -6.16 13.79 -0.71
C ARG A 29 -6.79 14.88 0.16
N ARG A 30 -7.86 14.57 0.91
CA ARG A 30 -8.48 15.50 1.88
C ARG A 30 -7.54 15.85 3.04
N GLN A 31 -6.62 14.96 3.39
CA GLN A 31 -5.57 15.22 4.39
C GLN A 31 -4.38 16.02 3.81
N GLY A 32 -4.46 16.41 2.54
CA GLY A 32 -3.46 17.22 1.85
C GLY A 32 -2.30 16.41 1.25
N ALA A 33 -2.36 15.08 1.23
CA ALA A 33 -1.35 14.25 0.58
C ALA A 33 -1.32 14.47 -0.93
N ASP A 34 -0.12 14.46 -1.50
CA ASP A 34 0.10 14.34 -2.94
C ASP A 34 0.22 12.86 -3.29
N VAL A 35 -0.85 12.27 -3.86
CA VAL A 35 -1.00 10.82 -3.95
C VAL A 35 -0.74 10.33 -5.38
N TYR A 36 0.25 9.47 -5.51
CA TYR A 36 0.57 8.71 -6.72
C TYR A 36 0.05 7.29 -6.57
N VAL A 37 -0.69 6.82 -7.58
CA VAL A 37 -1.29 5.48 -7.54
C VAL A 37 -0.45 4.52 -8.35
N VAL A 38 -0.05 3.41 -7.71
CA VAL A 38 0.60 2.26 -8.35
C VAL A 38 -0.33 1.07 -8.27
N MET A 39 -0.64 0.45 -9.38
CA MET A 39 -1.52 -0.73 -9.42
C MET A 39 -0.76 -1.95 -9.93
N THR A 40 -1.03 -3.12 -9.34
CA THR A 40 -0.65 -4.36 -10.02
C THR A 40 -1.55 -4.58 -11.24
N GLU A 41 -1.09 -5.33 -12.23
CA GLU A 41 -1.89 -5.70 -13.39
C GLU A 41 -3.23 -6.32 -12.97
N HIS A 42 -3.20 -7.24 -11.99
CA HIS A 42 -4.42 -7.86 -11.46
C HIS A 42 -5.39 -6.85 -10.81
N ALA A 43 -4.90 -5.73 -10.29
CA ALA A 43 -5.79 -4.72 -9.69
C ALA A 43 -6.67 -4.05 -10.73
N THR A 44 -6.20 -3.93 -11.97
CA THR A 44 -6.95 -3.29 -13.08
C THR A 44 -8.23 -4.04 -13.45
N HIS A 45 -8.32 -5.33 -13.11
CA HIS A 45 -9.55 -6.10 -13.29
C HIS A 45 -10.66 -5.74 -12.30
N PHE A 46 -10.32 -5.11 -11.17
CA PHE A 46 -11.28 -4.77 -10.10
C PHE A 46 -11.55 -3.27 -10.01
N LEU A 47 -10.60 -2.45 -10.43
CA LEU A 47 -10.71 -0.98 -10.39
C LEU A 47 -10.02 -0.39 -11.62
N ALA A 48 -10.76 0.36 -12.41
CA ALA A 48 -10.22 1.02 -13.60
C ALA A 48 -9.16 2.07 -13.20
N PRO A 49 -7.94 2.06 -13.80
CA PRO A 49 -6.91 3.07 -13.57
C PRO A 49 -7.43 4.51 -13.74
N ALA A 50 -8.23 4.77 -14.77
CA ALA A 50 -8.83 6.09 -15.04
C ALA A 50 -9.62 6.66 -13.84
N SER A 51 -10.27 5.81 -13.03
CA SER A 51 -10.97 6.26 -11.82
C SER A 51 -9.99 6.80 -10.76
N CYS A 52 -8.83 6.20 -10.67
CA CYS A 52 -7.77 6.65 -9.75
C CYS A 52 -7.09 7.92 -10.28
N GLU A 53 -6.83 8.01 -11.59
CA GLU A 53 -6.23 9.19 -12.24
C GLU A 53 -7.07 10.45 -12.02
N ILE A 54 -8.38 10.35 -12.23
CA ILE A 54 -9.31 11.48 -12.01
C ILE A 54 -9.28 11.97 -10.56
N VAL A 55 -9.17 11.05 -9.60
CA VAL A 55 -9.22 11.40 -8.17
C VAL A 55 -7.86 11.85 -7.66
N SER A 56 -6.75 11.22 -8.09
CA SER A 56 -5.39 11.58 -7.68
C SER A 56 -4.91 12.87 -8.36
N GLY A 57 -5.30 13.09 -9.61
CA GLY A 57 -4.78 14.14 -10.49
C GLY A 57 -3.45 13.74 -11.14
N HIS A 58 -3.02 12.49 -11.01
CA HIS A 58 -1.80 11.94 -11.58
C HIS A 58 -2.08 10.68 -12.40
N PRO A 59 -1.26 10.38 -13.44
CA PRO A 59 -1.34 9.09 -14.13
C PRO A 59 -1.13 7.92 -13.16
N VAL A 60 -1.79 6.80 -13.43
CA VAL A 60 -1.59 5.55 -12.70
C VAL A 60 -0.44 4.77 -13.32
N SER A 61 0.49 4.31 -12.48
CA SER A 61 1.59 3.46 -12.90
C SER A 61 1.23 1.98 -12.67
N VAL A 62 1.35 1.16 -13.73
CA VAL A 62 1.02 -0.27 -13.70
C VAL A 62 2.23 -1.11 -14.12
N ASP A 63 2.88 -0.74 -15.20
CA ASP A 63 3.92 -1.52 -15.86
C ASP A 63 5.32 -1.02 -15.47
N LEU A 64 6.18 -1.95 -15.05
CA LEU A 64 7.59 -1.69 -14.74
C LEU A 64 8.38 -1.25 -15.98
N PHE A 65 7.96 -1.72 -17.15
CA PHE A 65 8.60 -1.49 -18.43
C PHE A 65 7.82 -0.53 -19.34
N ALA A 66 6.93 0.29 -18.76
CA ALA A 66 6.23 1.31 -19.54
C ALA A 66 7.21 2.19 -20.32
N PRO A 67 6.87 2.62 -21.54
CA PRO A 67 7.72 3.51 -22.31
C PRO A 67 8.11 4.75 -21.53
N LEU A 68 9.40 5.04 -21.44
CA LEU A 68 9.94 6.21 -20.76
C LEU A 68 9.41 7.48 -21.42
N LYS A 69 8.73 8.34 -20.66
CA LYS A 69 8.33 9.68 -21.09
C LYS A 69 9.48 10.69 -20.94
N THR A 70 10.45 10.36 -20.08
CA THR A 70 11.66 11.13 -19.80
C THR A 70 12.88 10.19 -19.76
N TRP A 71 14.11 10.72 -19.74
CA TRP A 71 15.33 9.93 -19.60
C TRP A 71 15.50 9.28 -18.20
N GLU A 72 14.67 9.67 -17.23
CA GLU A 72 14.67 9.06 -15.90
C GLU A 72 13.59 7.96 -15.83
N MET A 73 13.95 6.83 -15.23
CA MET A 73 13.00 5.77 -14.95
C MET A 73 11.96 6.31 -13.93
N GLU A 74 10.70 6.39 -14.35
CA GLU A 74 9.61 6.97 -13.52
C GLU A 74 9.55 6.37 -12.11
N HIS A 75 9.83 5.07 -11.97
CA HIS A 75 9.84 4.41 -10.67
C HIS A 75 11.00 4.85 -9.77
N ILE A 76 12.15 5.24 -10.34
CA ILE A 76 13.28 5.77 -9.55
C ILE A 76 12.95 7.17 -9.05
N ALA A 77 12.45 8.05 -9.94
CA ALA A 77 12.04 9.40 -9.58
C ALA A 77 10.91 9.36 -8.52
N LEU A 78 9.90 8.50 -8.72
CA LEU A 78 8.81 8.31 -7.77
C LEU A 78 9.32 7.81 -6.41
N ALA A 79 10.24 6.82 -6.41
CA ALA A 79 10.80 6.31 -5.16
C ALA A 79 11.64 7.36 -4.43
N HIS A 80 12.32 8.25 -5.16
CA HIS A 80 13.21 9.25 -4.53
C HIS A 80 12.45 10.29 -3.69
N GLU A 81 11.26 10.66 -4.12
CA GLU A 81 10.45 11.71 -3.51
C GLU A 81 9.36 11.17 -2.57
N THR A 82 9.14 9.86 -2.55
CA THR A 82 8.12 9.23 -1.71
C THR A 82 8.48 9.35 -0.23
N GLU A 83 7.49 9.78 0.57
CA GLU A 83 7.58 9.88 2.02
C GLU A 83 6.75 8.82 2.76
N LEU A 84 5.83 8.14 2.07
CA LEU A 84 4.88 7.18 2.63
C LEU A 84 4.41 6.19 1.57
N VAL A 85 4.31 4.91 1.92
CA VAL A 85 3.65 3.89 1.08
C VAL A 85 2.47 3.28 1.84
N LEU A 86 1.32 3.23 1.19
CA LEU A 86 0.13 2.56 1.71
C LEU A 86 -0.40 1.55 0.68
N VAL A 87 -0.48 0.28 1.06
CA VAL A 87 -0.97 -0.81 0.21
C VAL A 87 -2.40 -1.18 0.58
N VAL A 88 -3.35 -0.95 -0.31
CA VAL A 88 -4.79 -1.19 -0.09
C VAL A 88 -5.48 -1.70 -1.35
N PRO A 89 -6.01 -2.92 -1.32
CA PRO A 89 -5.76 -3.98 -0.36
C PRO A 89 -4.38 -4.59 -0.53
N ALA A 90 -3.83 -5.22 0.53
CA ALA A 90 -2.66 -6.07 0.44
C ALA A 90 -3.10 -7.53 0.31
N THR A 91 -2.92 -8.13 -0.87
CA THR A 91 -3.25 -9.55 -1.11
C THR A 91 -2.18 -10.48 -0.55
N ALA A 92 -2.54 -11.75 -0.30
CA ALA A 92 -1.60 -12.77 0.13
C ALA A 92 -0.42 -12.93 -0.84
N ASN A 93 -0.67 -12.80 -2.15
CA ASN A 93 0.39 -12.85 -3.18
C ASN A 93 1.41 -11.72 -2.96
N LEU A 94 0.95 -10.47 -2.83
CA LEU A 94 1.87 -9.36 -2.60
C LEU A 94 2.59 -9.53 -1.26
N ILE A 95 1.89 -9.85 -0.18
CA ILE A 95 2.48 -10.07 1.16
C ILE A 95 3.63 -11.09 1.08
N ALA A 96 3.43 -12.20 0.35
CA ALA A 96 4.48 -13.20 0.14
C ALA A 96 5.68 -12.63 -0.63
N LYS A 97 5.45 -11.91 -1.75
CA LYS A 97 6.51 -11.28 -2.53
C LYS A 97 7.34 -10.33 -1.66
N LEU A 98 6.68 -9.45 -0.92
CA LEU A 98 7.36 -8.46 -0.07
C LEU A 98 8.16 -9.13 1.06
N ALA A 99 7.63 -10.18 1.68
CA ALA A 99 8.31 -10.92 2.73
C ALA A 99 9.57 -11.66 2.21
N LEU A 100 9.53 -12.11 0.96
CA LEU A 100 10.61 -12.86 0.32
C LEU A 100 11.58 -11.97 -0.47
N GLY A 101 11.26 -10.67 -0.69
CA GLY A 101 12.07 -9.75 -1.49
C GLY A 101 11.97 -10.02 -2.98
N ILE A 102 10.87 -10.57 -3.46
CA ILE A 102 10.61 -10.76 -4.89
C ILE A 102 10.24 -9.41 -5.52
N ALA A 103 10.94 -9.06 -6.60
CA ALA A 103 10.82 -7.78 -7.31
C ALA A 103 10.59 -8.03 -8.81
N ASP A 104 9.44 -8.63 -9.16
CA ASP A 104 9.08 -9.05 -10.50
C ASP A 104 8.00 -8.17 -11.17
N ASP A 105 7.50 -7.17 -10.43
CA ASP A 105 6.58 -6.15 -10.92
C ASP A 105 6.95 -4.77 -10.36
N LEU A 106 6.32 -3.71 -10.89
CA LEU A 106 6.59 -2.32 -10.48
C LEU A 106 6.45 -2.12 -8.97
N LEU A 107 5.35 -2.63 -8.39
CA LEU A 107 5.05 -2.43 -6.97
C LEU A 107 6.05 -3.15 -6.07
N SER A 108 6.37 -4.40 -6.37
CA SER A 108 7.34 -5.18 -5.59
C SER A 108 8.75 -4.61 -5.73
N THR A 109 9.12 -4.09 -6.90
CA THR A 109 10.41 -3.39 -7.13
C THR A 109 10.49 -2.11 -6.31
N LEU A 110 9.46 -1.26 -6.34
CA LEU A 110 9.38 -0.04 -5.52
C LEU A 110 9.49 -0.35 -4.02
N PHE A 111 8.82 -1.43 -3.57
CA PHE A 111 8.88 -1.85 -2.18
C PHE A 111 10.31 -2.17 -1.73
N VAL A 112 11.07 -2.93 -2.51
CA VAL A 112 12.47 -3.27 -2.17
C VAL A 112 13.33 -2.02 -2.01
N VAL A 113 13.10 -0.99 -2.84
CA VAL A 113 13.81 0.30 -2.75
C VAL A 113 13.38 1.10 -1.52
N LEU A 114 12.10 1.08 -1.18
CA LEU A 114 11.50 1.98 -0.19
C LEU A 114 11.44 1.39 1.23
N ALA A 115 11.53 0.07 1.38
CA ALA A 115 11.27 -0.63 2.65
C ALA A 115 12.15 -0.20 3.83
N THR A 116 13.33 0.36 3.56
CA THR A 116 14.26 0.87 4.60
C THR A 116 14.29 2.40 4.68
N ARG A 117 13.51 3.09 3.85
CA ARG A 117 13.61 4.55 3.66
C ARG A 117 12.40 5.31 4.16
N VAL A 118 11.21 4.72 4.02
CA VAL A 118 9.96 5.39 4.35
C VAL A 118 9.02 4.44 5.11
N PRO A 119 8.09 4.97 5.91
CA PRO A 119 7.05 4.13 6.53
C PRO A 119 6.16 3.48 5.47
N ILE A 120 5.93 2.18 5.65
CA ILE A 120 5.08 1.37 4.77
C ILE A 120 3.95 0.75 5.58
N PHE A 121 2.73 0.89 5.09
CA PHE A 121 1.52 0.35 5.69
C PHE A 121 0.87 -0.65 4.75
N LEU A 122 0.50 -1.80 5.27
CA LEU A 122 -0.23 -2.84 4.54
C LEU A 122 -1.62 -3.01 5.16
N ALA A 123 -2.66 -2.93 4.36
CA ALA A 123 -4.03 -3.26 4.77
C ALA A 123 -4.46 -4.58 4.10
N PRO A 124 -4.24 -5.74 4.75
CA PRO A 124 -4.59 -7.04 4.21
C PRO A 124 -6.10 -7.19 3.97
N ALA A 125 -6.45 -7.83 2.84
CA ALA A 125 -7.82 -8.27 2.58
C ALA A 125 -7.80 -9.58 1.79
N MET A 126 -8.41 -10.60 2.36
CA MET A 126 -8.49 -11.94 1.74
C MET A 126 -9.51 -12.81 2.47
N ASN A 127 -9.80 -13.98 1.91
CA ASN A 127 -10.58 -15.02 2.56
C ASN A 127 -10.02 -15.36 3.96
N THR A 128 -10.89 -15.75 4.90
CA THR A 128 -10.49 -16.11 6.27
C THR A 128 -9.45 -17.23 6.30
N HIS A 129 -9.65 -18.30 5.51
CA HIS A 129 -8.70 -19.42 5.48
C HIS A 129 -7.34 -19.01 4.93
N MET A 130 -7.30 -18.04 4.00
CA MET A 130 -6.04 -17.47 3.53
C MET A 130 -5.39 -16.64 4.64
N TYR A 131 -6.14 -15.77 5.31
CA TYR A 131 -5.59 -14.90 6.34
C TYR A 131 -5.07 -15.69 7.54
N THR A 132 -5.80 -16.73 7.98
CA THR A 132 -5.39 -17.58 9.12
C THR A 132 -4.36 -18.64 8.75
N ASN A 133 -4.02 -18.78 7.46
CA ASN A 133 -3.00 -19.73 7.03
C ASN A 133 -1.64 -19.40 7.64
N VAL A 134 -0.98 -20.44 8.17
CA VAL A 134 0.31 -20.30 8.86
C VAL A 134 1.38 -19.64 8.00
N ILE A 135 1.41 -19.91 6.70
CA ILE A 135 2.37 -19.34 5.76
C ILE A 135 2.14 -17.83 5.62
N VAL A 136 0.87 -17.41 5.46
CA VAL A 136 0.53 -15.98 5.37
C VAL A 136 0.86 -15.27 6.67
N GLN A 137 0.56 -15.86 7.83
CA GLN A 137 0.89 -15.28 9.13
C GLN A 137 2.41 -15.19 9.37
N GLN A 138 3.19 -16.16 8.88
CA GLN A 138 4.65 -16.08 8.91
C GLN A 138 5.18 -14.92 8.07
N HIS A 139 4.64 -14.72 6.86
CA HIS A 139 5.03 -13.59 6.02
C HIS A 139 4.67 -12.25 6.67
N LEU A 140 3.47 -12.12 7.24
CA LEU A 140 3.08 -10.92 7.98
C LEU A 140 3.99 -10.66 9.19
N THR A 141 4.38 -11.71 9.91
CA THR A 141 5.32 -11.61 11.02
C THR A 141 6.69 -11.12 10.55
N THR A 142 7.21 -11.69 9.46
CA THR A 142 8.48 -11.25 8.83
C THR A 142 8.43 -9.76 8.45
N LEU A 143 7.32 -9.31 7.87
CA LEU A 143 7.16 -7.90 7.49
C LEU A 143 7.10 -6.97 8.71
N ARG A 144 6.39 -7.36 9.78
CA ARG A 144 6.38 -6.60 11.06
C ARG A 144 7.77 -6.49 11.68
N GLN A 145 8.57 -7.57 11.65
CA GLN A 145 9.97 -7.56 12.12
C GLN A 145 10.86 -6.60 11.32
N ARG A 146 10.47 -6.27 10.08
CA ARG A 146 11.12 -5.28 9.23
C ARG A 146 10.49 -3.88 9.36
N HIS A 147 9.73 -3.63 10.43
CA HIS A 147 9.06 -2.36 10.71
C HIS A 147 8.01 -1.95 9.67
N ILE A 148 7.43 -2.92 8.95
CA ILE A 148 6.29 -2.68 8.09
C ILE A 148 5.02 -2.76 8.94
N GLU A 149 4.23 -1.69 8.92
CA GLU A 149 2.99 -1.61 9.66
C GLU A 149 1.87 -2.41 8.99
N VAL A 150 1.23 -3.30 9.73
CA VAL A 150 0.13 -4.12 9.24
C VAL A 150 -1.16 -3.70 9.92
N ILE A 151 -2.03 -3.04 9.16
CA ILE A 151 -3.38 -2.65 9.61
C ILE A 151 -4.24 -3.92 9.60
N ALA A 152 -4.64 -4.36 10.77
CA ALA A 152 -5.37 -5.63 10.90
C ALA A 152 -6.68 -5.62 10.10
N PRO A 153 -7.00 -6.69 9.35
CA PRO A 153 -8.30 -6.82 8.73
C PRO A 153 -9.37 -7.01 9.80
N GLN A 154 -10.59 -6.62 9.47
CA GLN A 154 -11.73 -6.72 10.37
C GLN A 154 -12.38 -8.11 10.30
N TYR A 155 -13.13 -8.43 11.37
CA TYR A 155 -14.12 -9.48 11.36
C TYR A 155 -15.42 -8.94 10.75
N GLY A 156 -16.05 -9.68 9.86
CA GLY A 156 -17.32 -9.28 9.27
C GLY A 156 -17.70 -10.13 8.06
N ARG A 157 -18.73 -9.67 7.34
CA ARG A 157 -19.19 -10.34 6.13
C ARG A 157 -18.12 -10.22 5.03
N LEU A 158 -17.72 -11.36 4.49
CA LEU A 158 -16.78 -11.47 3.39
C LEU A 158 -17.46 -11.21 2.04
N ALA A 159 -16.67 -11.01 0.99
CA ALA A 159 -17.20 -10.66 -0.32
C ALA A 159 -18.01 -11.78 -0.97
N SER A 160 -17.60 -13.02 -0.77
CA SER A 160 -18.36 -14.19 -1.25
C SER A 160 -19.50 -14.52 -0.30
N THR A 161 -20.69 -14.73 -0.84
CA THR A 161 -21.87 -15.19 -0.08
C THR A 161 -21.67 -16.57 0.54
N LEU A 162 -20.78 -17.39 -0.03
CA LEU A 162 -20.45 -18.74 0.44
C LEU A 162 -19.53 -18.73 1.67
N GLU A 163 -18.79 -17.63 1.90
CA GLU A 163 -17.81 -17.54 2.99
C GLU A 163 -18.42 -17.03 4.30
N GLY A 164 -19.60 -16.41 4.24
CA GLY A 164 -20.30 -15.93 5.42
C GLY A 164 -19.57 -14.78 6.13
N GLN A 165 -19.31 -14.96 7.42
CA GLN A 165 -18.57 -14.00 8.27
C GLN A 165 -17.25 -14.61 8.72
N GLY A 166 -16.22 -13.76 8.78
CA GLY A 166 -14.90 -14.17 9.24
C GLY A 166 -13.92 -13.01 9.29
N VAL A 167 -12.70 -13.28 9.75
CA VAL A 167 -11.59 -12.35 9.71
C VAL A 167 -10.99 -12.32 8.31
N GLY A 168 -10.63 -11.14 7.80
CA GLY A 168 -10.04 -10.99 6.45
C GLY A 168 -10.69 -9.89 5.62
N ARG A 169 -11.78 -9.30 6.12
CA ARG A 169 -12.40 -8.12 5.53
C ARG A 169 -11.47 -6.91 5.65
N LEU A 170 -11.28 -6.19 4.55
CA LEU A 170 -10.53 -4.94 4.57
C LEU A 170 -11.11 -3.97 5.62
N ALA A 171 -10.26 -3.37 6.44
CA ALA A 171 -10.64 -2.27 7.32
C ALA A 171 -11.32 -1.14 6.52
N GLU A 172 -12.14 -0.35 7.19
CA GLU A 172 -12.82 0.75 6.50
C GLU A 172 -11.83 1.86 6.12
N PRO A 173 -12.07 2.58 5.01
CA PRO A 173 -11.17 3.62 4.53
C PRO A 173 -10.78 4.65 5.60
N GLU A 174 -11.73 5.05 6.44
CA GLU A 174 -11.55 6.01 7.52
C GLU A 174 -10.58 5.47 8.59
N GLU A 175 -10.70 4.20 8.94
CA GLU A 175 -9.83 3.55 9.93
C GLU A 175 -8.41 3.38 9.39
N ILE A 176 -8.28 2.99 8.11
CA ILE A 176 -6.98 2.87 7.43
C ILE A 176 -6.25 4.22 7.48
N VAL A 177 -6.93 5.29 7.05
CA VAL A 177 -6.31 6.62 7.01
C VAL A 177 -6.04 7.16 8.41
N ALA A 178 -6.92 6.92 9.38
CA ALA A 178 -6.68 7.30 10.77
C ALA A 178 -5.43 6.60 11.35
N HIS A 179 -5.25 5.32 11.05
CA HIS A 179 -4.07 4.55 11.46
C HIS A 179 -2.79 5.13 10.85
N VAL A 180 -2.80 5.42 9.55
CA VAL A 180 -1.66 6.05 8.84
C VAL A 180 -1.32 7.41 9.47
N LEU A 181 -2.31 8.27 9.71
CA LEU A 181 -2.11 9.58 10.31
C LEU A 181 -1.46 9.50 11.70
N ALA A 182 -1.91 8.55 12.52
CA ALA A 182 -1.36 8.37 13.86
C ALA A 182 0.15 8.01 13.81
N HIS A 183 0.52 7.06 12.97
CA HIS A 183 1.90 6.55 12.89
C HIS A 183 2.84 7.47 12.12
N PHE A 184 2.39 8.09 11.05
CA PHE A 184 3.20 8.99 10.23
C PHE A 184 3.68 10.21 11.03
N ASN A 185 2.83 10.76 11.90
CA ASN A 185 3.21 11.88 12.75
C ASN A 185 4.17 11.46 13.88
N MET A 186 4.05 10.23 14.40
CA MET A 186 5.01 9.69 15.37
C MET A 186 6.40 9.52 14.75
N ALA A 187 6.48 9.02 13.50
CA ALA A 187 7.76 8.84 12.80
C ALA A 187 8.48 10.18 12.53
N LYS A 188 7.75 11.25 12.24
CA LYS A 188 8.34 12.60 12.05
C LYS A 188 8.85 13.26 13.35
N THR A 189 8.40 12.79 14.51
CA THR A 189 8.83 13.32 15.82
C THR A 189 10.05 12.61 16.39
N LEU A 190 10.45 11.47 15.81
CA LEU A 190 11.70 10.80 16.19
C LEU A 190 12.88 11.52 15.52
N PRO A 191 13.97 11.85 16.26
CA PRO A 191 15.14 12.49 15.67
C PRO A 191 15.71 11.59 14.56
N SER A 192 15.96 12.18 13.40
CA SER A 192 16.61 11.50 12.28
C SER A 192 17.95 10.93 12.73
N ASN A 193 18.17 9.65 12.48
CA ASN A 193 19.37 8.90 12.86
C ASN A 193 20.61 9.27 12.00
N ASP A 194 20.61 10.50 11.44
CA ASP A 194 21.62 10.99 10.48
C ASP A 194 22.90 11.56 11.15
N ASP A 195 23.03 11.39 12.48
CA ASP A 195 24.18 11.93 13.23
C ASP A 195 25.19 10.87 13.67
N ARG A 196 25.17 9.67 13.08
CA ARG A 196 26.16 8.62 13.30
C ARG A 196 26.95 8.31 12.04
N GLY A 197 27.84 9.21 11.65
CA GLY A 197 28.73 8.94 10.50
C GLY A 197 29.50 10.17 9.99
N ARG A 198 30.20 10.87 10.87
CA ARG A 198 31.39 11.66 10.51
C ARG A 198 32.60 11.11 11.24
#